data_f0bb97e94c3552b13c917f84db93478f
#
_entry.id   f0bb97e94c3552b13c917f84db93478f
#
_cell.length_a   1.000
_cell.length_b   1.000
_cell.length_c   1.000
_cell.angle_alpha   90.00
_cell.angle_beta   90.00
_cell.angle_gamma   90.00
#
_symmetry.space_group_name_H-M   'P 1'
#
loop_
_entity.id
_entity.type
_entity.pdbx_description
1 polymer ?
#
loop_
_entity_poly.entity_id
_entity_poly.type
_entity_poly.pdbx_seq_one_letter_code
_entity_poly.pdbx_strand_id
1 'polypeptide(L)'
;MKDYRNFLSNKLAYIPAYLRRHRIAAGVTLSIVVGLGGGLGAVVFRWFIKTFHQLLFGGMGDALSFLGQYYIILVPAVGGVVVGCIIYFTRTGETKGHGVPEVMEAVWRKGGRIRPRVAAIKILASSICLGSGGSAGREGPIVQIGSSIGSTVAQRFRLPENWVKTLVACGAAAGISATFNAPIGGIFFALEVILRRVLSPRLGFVVVSSVVAALVAHAFLGDFRTFSVPIEYTLNRYNELPLYILLGALCALVATLFIRSLYKVEDGFNALRFPEYLKPALGGIAVGLIGFY
;
A
#
# COMPACT_ATOMS: atom_id res chain seq x y z
N MET A 1 -10.02 -32.58 18.09
CA MET A 1 -10.16 -31.22 17.49
C MET A 1 -10.97 -30.23 18.33
N LYS A 2 -11.99 -30.62 19.07
CA LYS A 2 -12.77 -29.72 20.00
C LYS A 2 -11.92 -29.22 21.16
N ASP A 3 -11.07 -30.06 21.76
CA ASP A 3 -10.23 -29.68 22.91
C ASP A 3 -9.15 -28.65 22.57
N TYR A 4 -8.55 -28.74 21.37
CA TYR A 4 -7.54 -27.79 20.92
C TYR A 4 -8.15 -26.40 20.68
N ARG A 5 -9.41 -26.37 20.22
CA ARG A 5 -10.18 -25.12 19.99
C ARG A 5 -10.58 -24.46 21.32
N ASN A 6 -10.94 -25.24 22.33
CA ASN A 6 -11.26 -24.76 23.68
C ASN A 6 -10.01 -24.29 24.42
N PHE A 7 -8.87 -24.99 24.27
CA PHE A 7 -7.58 -24.59 24.84
C PHE A 7 -7.10 -23.24 24.27
N LEU A 8 -7.21 -23.05 22.94
CA LEU A 8 -6.88 -21.78 22.29
C LEU A 8 -7.85 -20.67 22.67
N SER A 9 -9.17 -20.96 22.82
CA SER A 9 -10.16 -19.96 23.21
C SER A 9 -9.95 -19.46 24.65
N ASN A 10 -9.57 -20.35 25.56
CA ASN A 10 -9.28 -20.00 26.98
C ASN A 10 -7.97 -19.22 27.11
N LYS A 11 -6.89 -19.59 26.39
CA LYS A 11 -5.66 -18.78 26.37
C LYS A 11 -5.89 -17.39 25.77
N LEU A 12 -6.73 -17.28 24.74
CA LEU A 12 -7.05 -15.98 24.11
C LEU A 12 -7.93 -15.10 25.01
N ALA A 13 -8.70 -15.66 25.96
CA ALA A 13 -9.47 -14.90 26.94
C ALA A 13 -8.56 -14.24 28.02
N TYR A 14 -7.41 -14.82 28.31
CA TYR A 14 -6.42 -14.27 29.25
C TYR A 14 -5.65 -13.05 28.71
N ILE A 15 -5.52 -12.93 27.39
CA ILE A 15 -4.76 -11.85 26.74
C ILE A 15 -5.35 -10.47 27.02
N PRO A 16 -6.68 -10.23 26.99
CA PRO A 16 -7.24 -8.92 27.32
C PRO A 16 -6.97 -8.48 28.77
N ALA A 17 -6.92 -9.40 29.73
CA ALA A 17 -6.62 -9.09 31.12
C ALA A 17 -5.14 -8.73 31.30
N TYR A 18 -4.24 -9.47 30.68
CA TYR A 18 -2.80 -9.16 30.65
C TYR A 18 -2.52 -7.82 29.99
N LEU A 19 -3.17 -7.52 28.84
CA LEU A 19 -3.08 -6.25 28.14
C LEU A 19 -3.56 -5.05 28.97
N ARG A 20 -4.56 -5.25 29.86
CA ARG A 20 -5.00 -4.21 30.79
C ARG A 20 -3.96 -3.90 31.86
N ARG A 21 -3.22 -4.90 32.31
CA ARG A 21 -2.21 -4.77 33.38
C ARG A 21 -0.87 -4.20 32.85
N HIS A 22 -0.51 -4.55 31.61
CA HIS A 22 0.77 -4.17 30.99
C HIS A 22 0.58 -3.49 29.63
N ARG A 23 -0.23 -2.43 29.60
CA ARG A 23 -0.65 -1.75 28.36
C ARG A 23 0.50 -1.32 27.45
N ILE A 24 1.59 -0.82 28.03
CA ILE A 24 2.74 -0.33 27.28
C ILE A 24 3.51 -1.49 26.66
N ALA A 25 3.91 -2.49 27.47
CA ALA A 25 4.66 -3.64 26.98
C ALA A 25 3.90 -4.40 25.89
N ALA A 26 2.62 -4.64 26.10
CA ALA A 26 1.75 -5.28 25.11
C ALA A 26 1.62 -4.46 23.82
N GLY A 27 1.51 -3.14 23.94
CA GLY A 27 1.47 -2.23 22.79
C GLY A 27 2.75 -2.27 21.97
N VAL A 28 3.91 -2.24 22.63
CA VAL A 28 5.21 -2.36 21.98
C VAL A 28 5.35 -3.71 21.27
N THR A 29 5.01 -4.82 21.93
CA THR A 29 5.07 -6.15 21.32
C THR A 29 4.18 -6.27 20.09
N LEU A 30 2.93 -5.78 20.18
CA LEU A 30 2.02 -5.80 19.02
C LEU A 30 2.51 -4.90 17.89
N SER A 31 3.12 -3.76 18.20
CA SER A 31 3.70 -2.86 17.20
C SER A 31 4.91 -3.49 16.50
N ILE A 32 5.74 -4.25 17.24
CA ILE A 32 6.84 -5.02 16.65
C ILE A 32 6.28 -6.09 15.70
N VAL A 33 5.27 -6.85 16.13
CA VAL A 33 4.63 -7.87 15.27
C VAL A 33 4.05 -7.27 14.00
N VAL A 34 3.37 -6.12 14.12
CA VAL A 34 2.81 -5.40 12.96
C VAL A 34 3.92 -4.83 12.09
N GLY A 35 5.00 -4.29 12.68
CA GLY A 35 6.17 -3.80 11.96
C GLY A 35 6.87 -4.90 11.16
N LEU A 36 7.11 -6.07 11.78
CA LEU A 36 7.63 -7.25 11.11
C LEU A 36 6.72 -7.70 9.95
N GLY A 37 5.42 -7.83 10.23
CA GLY A 37 4.45 -8.23 9.21
C GLY A 37 4.32 -7.24 8.07
N GLY A 38 4.27 -5.93 8.36
CA GLY A 38 4.21 -4.88 7.36
C GLY A 38 5.50 -4.78 6.53
N GLY A 39 6.66 -4.91 7.18
CA GLY A 39 7.97 -4.96 6.52
C GLY A 39 8.11 -6.15 5.58
N LEU A 40 7.79 -7.36 6.06
CA LEU A 40 7.76 -8.57 5.22
C LEU A 40 6.72 -8.46 4.10
N GLY A 41 5.55 -7.88 4.38
CA GLY A 41 4.53 -7.60 3.37
C GLY A 41 5.05 -6.72 2.23
N ALA A 42 5.85 -5.70 2.55
CA ALA A 42 6.49 -4.83 1.57
C ALA A 42 7.55 -5.57 0.74
N VAL A 43 8.38 -6.40 1.38
CA VAL A 43 9.39 -7.23 0.70
C VAL A 43 8.72 -8.21 -0.28
N VAL A 44 7.70 -8.93 0.19
CA VAL A 44 6.93 -9.88 -0.63
C VAL A 44 6.24 -9.15 -1.80
N PHE A 45 5.62 -8.00 -1.54
CA PHE A 45 4.98 -7.21 -2.58
C PHE A 45 5.97 -6.76 -3.67
N ARG A 46 7.14 -6.25 -3.26
CA ARG A 46 8.21 -5.87 -4.19
C ARG A 46 8.75 -7.06 -4.99
N TRP A 47 8.90 -8.21 -4.34
CA TRP A 47 9.32 -9.45 -5.00
C TRP A 47 8.30 -9.88 -6.07
N PHE A 48 7.01 -9.87 -5.75
CA PHE A 48 5.95 -10.20 -6.71
C PHE A 48 5.93 -9.23 -7.90
N ILE A 49 6.06 -7.92 -7.67
CA ILE A 49 6.14 -6.93 -8.77
C ILE A 49 7.30 -7.29 -9.71
N LYS A 50 8.50 -7.54 -9.17
CA LYS A 50 9.67 -7.91 -9.96
C LYS A 50 9.46 -9.22 -10.73
N THR A 51 8.90 -10.23 -10.08
CA THR A 51 8.64 -11.54 -10.69
C THR A 51 7.63 -11.43 -11.82
N PHE A 52 6.51 -10.73 -11.61
CA PHE A 52 5.53 -10.53 -12.68
C PHE A 52 6.09 -9.69 -13.82
N HIS A 53 6.90 -8.68 -13.53
CA HIS A 53 7.56 -7.89 -14.56
C HIS A 53 8.50 -8.75 -15.42
N GLN A 54 9.33 -9.57 -14.80
CA GLN A 54 10.23 -10.47 -15.51
C GLN A 54 9.47 -11.53 -16.33
N LEU A 55 8.39 -12.08 -15.78
CA LEU A 55 7.58 -13.09 -16.46
C LEU A 55 6.83 -12.51 -17.65
N LEU A 56 6.28 -11.32 -17.52
CA LEU A 56 5.45 -10.69 -18.53
C LEU A 56 6.28 -10.00 -19.62
N PHE A 57 7.35 -9.30 -19.28
CA PHE A 57 8.20 -8.62 -20.28
C PHE A 57 9.37 -9.48 -20.76
N GLY A 58 9.91 -10.38 -19.93
CA GLY A 58 10.93 -11.35 -20.35
C GLY A 58 10.29 -12.56 -21.03
N GLY A 59 9.62 -13.43 -20.27
CA GLY A 59 9.11 -14.70 -20.80
C GLY A 59 8.04 -14.57 -21.88
N MET A 60 7.05 -13.68 -21.72
CA MET A 60 6.07 -13.38 -22.78
C MET A 60 6.67 -12.57 -23.93
N GLY A 61 7.63 -11.69 -23.65
CA GLY A 61 8.33 -10.92 -24.69
C GLY A 61 9.05 -11.84 -25.67
N ASP A 62 9.72 -12.88 -25.16
CA ASP A 62 10.40 -13.89 -25.99
C ASP A 62 9.39 -14.71 -26.80
N ALA A 63 8.28 -15.12 -26.19
CA ALA A 63 7.22 -15.88 -26.86
C ALA A 63 6.46 -15.05 -27.93
N LEU A 64 6.37 -13.73 -27.73
CA LEU A 64 5.69 -12.77 -28.62
C LEU A 64 6.67 -12.00 -29.50
N SER A 65 7.93 -12.46 -29.62
CA SER A 65 8.96 -11.82 -30.43
C SER A 65 8.58 -11.65 -31.91
N PHE A 66 7.66 -12.49 -32.42
CA PHE A 66 7.10 -12.37 -33.78
C PHE A 66 6.26 -11.09 -33.98
N LEU A 67 5.77 -10.45 -32.90
CA LEU A 67 5.04 -9.18 -32.95
C LEU A 67 5.97 -7.95 -32.93
N GLY A 68 7.27 -8.14 -32.89
CA GLY A 68 8.24 -7.03 -32.76
C GLY A 68 7.98 -6.24 -31.48
N GLN A 69 7.97 -4.92 -31.56
CA GLN A 69 7.78 -4.03 -30.40
C GLN A 69 6.31 -3.92 -29.94
N TYR A 70 5.33 -4.42 -30.71
CA TYR A 70 3.90 -4.29 -30.39
C TYR A 70 3.47 -5.10 -29.14
N TYR A 71 4.29 -6.06 -28.69
CA TYR A 71 3.99 -6.79 -27.43
C TYR A 71 3.93 -5.85 -26.22
N ILE A 72 4.60 -4.68 -26.24
CA ILE A 72 4.57 -3.66 -25.19
C ILE A 72 3.13 -3.15 -24.95
N ILE A 73 2.29 -3.12 -25.99
CA ILE A 73 0.87 -2.72 -25.87
C ILE A 73 0.03 -3.85 -25.28
N LEU A 74 0.35 -5.10 -25.65
CA LEU A 74 -0.44 -6.26 -25.23
C LEU A 74 -0.21 -6.63 -23.76
N VAL A 75 1.00 -6.49 -23.25
CA VAL A 75 1.34 -6.88 -21.86
C VAL A 75 0.49 -6.14 -20.82
N PRO A 76 0.34 -4.80 -20.84
CA PRO A 76 -0.52 -4.10 -19.91
C PRO A 76 -2.01 -4.43 -20.10
N ALA A 77 -2.44 -4.70 -21.34
CA ALA A 77 -3.81 -5.09 -21.63
C ALA A 77 -4.15 -6.45 -21.00
N VAL A 78 -3.30 -7.45 -21.18
CA VAL A 78 -3.44 -8.78 -20.56
C VAL A 78 -3.39 -8.68 -19.04
N GLY A 79 -2.43 -7.91 -18.49
CA GLY A 79 -2.36 -7.62 -17.07
C GLY A 79 -3.66 -7.02 -16.53
N GLY A 80 -4.24 -6.07 -17.27
CA GLY A 80 -5.53 -5.45 -16.96
C GLY A 80 -6.69 -6.45 -16.92
N VAL A 81 -6.77 -7.40 -17.89
CA VAL A 81 -7.78 -8.49 -17.87
C VAL A 81 -7.62 -9.35 -16.63
N VAL A 82 -6.39 -9.80 -16.34
CA VAL A 82 -6.12 -10.67 -15.18
C VAL A 82 -6.51 -9.98 -13.88
N VAL A 83 -6.11 -8.73 -13.69
CA VAL A 83 -6.47 -7.92 -12.52
C VAL A 83 -7.99 -7.74 -12.43
N GLY A 84 -8.65 -7.41 -13.54
CA GLY A 84 -10.10 -7.26 -13.59
C GLY A 84 -10.82 -8.53 -13.18
N CYS A 85 -10.38 -9.69 -13.67
CA CYS A 85 -10.91 -11.00 -13.28
C CYS A 85 -10.69 -11.27 -11.78
N ILE A 86 -9.48 -11.03 -11.25
CA ILE A 86 -9.19 -11.24 -9.82
C ILE A 86 -10.15 -10.41 -8.96
N ILE A 87 -10.34 -9.13 -9.26
CA ILE A 87 -11.20 -8.23 -8.50
C ILE A 87 -12.67 -8.66 -8.61
N TYR A 88 -13.13 -9.04 -9.82
CA TYR A 88 -14.49 -9.46 -10.08
C TYR A 88 -14.86 -10.74 -9.32
N PHE A 89 -14.02 -11.78 -9.41
CA PHE A 89 -14.29 -13.07 -8.77
C PHE A 89 -14.13 -13.04 -7.25
N THR A 90 -13.22 -12.21 -6.72
CA THR A 90 -13.02 -12.11 -5.26
C THR A 90 -14.11 -11.30 -4.55
N ARG A 91 -14.94 -10.55 -5.29
CA ARG A 91 -16.03 -9.70 -4.78
C ARG A 91 -15.62 -8.81 -3.60
N THR A 92 -14.37 -8.40 -3.57
CA THR A 92 -13.82 -7.54 -2.52
C THR A 92 -13.80 -6.10 -3.02
N GLY A 93 -14.91 -5.38 -2.83
CA GLY A 93 -15.00 -3.96 -3.18
C GLY A 93 -13.88 -3.11 -2.52
N GLU A 94 -13.38 -3.55 -1.37
CA GLU A 94 -12.27 -2.93 -0.64
C GLU A 94 -10.93 -2.96 -1.40
N THR A 95 -10.75 -3.84 -2.38
CA THR A 95 -9.51 -3.95 -3.18
C THR A 95 -9.57 -3.20 -4.50
N LYS A 96 -10.76 -2.72 -4.92
CA LYS A 96 -10.97 -2.02 -6.19
C LYS A 96 -10.39 -0.60 -6.19
N GLY A 97 -10.29 0.05 -5.03
CA GLY A 97 -9.87 1.44 -4.93
C GLY A 97 -8.35 1.66 -4.79
N HIS A 98 -7.99 2.93 -4.59
CA HIS A 98 -6.60 3.40 -4.52
C HIS A 98 -5.80 2.92 -3.30
N GLY A 99 -6.46 2.37 -2.28
CA GLY A 99 -5.85 1.80 -1.07
C GLY A 99 -5.89 2.73 0.13
N VAL A 100 -5.40 3.95 0.03
CA VAL A 100 -5.38 4.91 1.15
C VAL A 100 -6.79 5.35 1.57
N PRO A 101 -7.69 5.77 0.66
CA PRO A 101 -9.06 6.13 0.99
C PRO A 101 -9.83 4.99 1.67
N GLU A 102 -9.63 3.74 1.24
CA GLU A 102 -10.27 2.57 1.81
C GLU A 102 -9.81 2.30 3.25
N VAL A 103 -8.52 2.52 3.54
CA VAL A 103 -7.99 2.44 4.90
C VAL A 103 -8.56 3.57 5.77
N MET A 104 -8.64 4.79 5.24
CA MET A 104 -9.27 5.92 5.93
C MET A 104 -10.73 5.63 6.24
N GLU A 105 -11.51 5.14 5.28
CA GLU A 105 -12.89 4.74 5.49
C GLU A 105 -13.01 3.65 6.56
N ALA A 106 -12.13 2.63 6.52
CA ALA A 106 -12.11 1.58 7.51
C ALA A 106 -11.86 2.13 8.93
N VAL A 107 -10.91 3.05 9.09
CA VAL A 107 -10.59 3.68 10.39
C VAL A 107 -11.74 4.52 10.91
N TRP A 108 -12.37 5.34 10.03
CA TRP A 108 -13.37 6.30 10.46
C TRP A 108 -14.78 5.73 10.56
N ARG A 109 -15.17 4.83 9.65
CA ARG A 109 -16.54 4.28 9.57
C ARG A 109 -16.68 2.86 10.11
N LYS A 110 -15.60 2.03 10.01
CA LYS A 110 -15.65 0.59 10.34
C LYS A 110 -14.80 0.24 11.59
N GLY A 111 -14.41 1.24 12.39
CA GLY A 111 -13.62 1.02 13.61
C GLY A 111 -12.23 0.41 13.36
N GLY A 112 -11.66 0.59 12.16
CA GLY A 112 -10.37 0.05 11.75
C GLY A 112 -10.41 -1.42 11.31
N ARG A 113 -11.60 -2.02 11.17
CA ARG A 113 -11.73 -3.44 10.81
C ARG A 113 -11.60 -3.63 9.30
N ILE A 114 -10.51 -4.25 8.88
CA ILE A 114 -10.21 -4.65 7.50
C ILE A 114 -10.15 -6.18 7.44
N ARG A 115 -10.71 -6.78 6.40
CA ARG A 115 -10.73 -8.24 6.23
C ARG A 115 -9.31 -8.75 5.94
N PRO A 116 -8.84 -9.85 6.57
CA PRO A 116 -7.48 -10.36 6.38
C PRO A 116 -7.13 -10.68 4.92
N ARG A 117 -8.09 -11.19 4.15
CA ARG A 117 -7.92 -11.52 2.73
C ARG A 117 -7.58 -10.31 1.84
N VAL A 118 -7.89 -9.09 2.28
CA VAL A 118 -7.62 -7.86 1.53
C VAL A 118 -6.12 -7.71 1.26
N ALA A 119 -5.26 -8.02 2.24
CA ALA A 119 -3.81 -7.95 2.05
C ALA A 119 -3.33 -8.85 0.91
N ALA A 120 -3.75 -10.13 0.91
CA ALA A 120 -3.32 -11.11 -0.09
C ALA A 120 -3.82 -10.74 -1.50
N ILE A 121 -5.11 -10.38 -1.62
CA ILE A 121 -5.70 -9.99 -2.90
C ILE A 121 -5.04 -8.72 -3.43
N LYS A 122 -4.78 -7.74 -2.54
CA LYS A 122 -4.12 -6.49 -2.94
C LYS A 122 -2.67 -6.73 -3.39
N ILE A 123 -1.92 -7.60 -2.70
CA ILE A 123 -0.58 -8.00 -3.14
C ILE A 123 -0.64 -8.55 -4.57
N LEU A 124 -1.50 -9.53 -4.82
CA LEU A 124 -1.57 -10.19 -6.13
C LEU A 124 -2.05 -9.23 -7.23
N ALA A 125 -3.21 -8.58 -7.04
CA ALA A 125 -3.79 -7.71 -8.06
C ALA A 125 -2.88 -6.52 -8.39
N SER A 126 -2.32 -5.85 -7.36
CA SER A 126 -1.45 -4.69 -7.58
C SER A 126 -0.08 -5.08 -8.13
N SER A 127 0.47 -6.26 -7.75
CA SER A 127 1.75 -6.72 -8.30
C SER A 127 1.63 -7.08 -9.78
N ILE A 128 0.51 -7.69 -10.19
CA ILE A 128 0.25 -7.98 -11.60
C ILE A 128 0.06 -6.68 -12.38
N CYS A 129 -0.73 -5.74 -11.85
CA CYS A 129 -0.95 -4.43 -12.46
C CYS A 129 0.37 -3.69 -12.69
N LEU A 130 1.18 -3.54 -11.64
CA LEU A 130 2.48 -2.85 -11.73
C LEU A 130 3.50 -3.63 -12.55
N GLY A 131 3.54 -4.95 -12.39
CA GLY A 131 4.44 -5.84 -13.12
C GLY A 131 4.16 -5.88 -14.62
N SER A 132 2.89 -5.71 -15.03
CA SER A 132 2.51 -5.60 -16.44
C SER A 132 2.69 -4.21 -17.04
N GLY A 133 3.28 -3.26 -16.30
CA GLY A 133 3.51 -1.89 -16.78
C GLY A 133 2.33 -0.95 -16.55
N GLY A 134 1.33 -1.33 -15.75
CA GLY A 134 0.23 -0.45 -15.39
C GLY A 134 0.73 0.82 -14.69
N SER A 135 0.23 1.99 -15.14
CA SER A 135 0.59 3.29 -14.59
C SER A 135 -0.09 3.52 -13.23
N ALA A 136 0.49 2.95 -12.18
CA ALA A 136 0.00 3.05 -10.82
C ALA A 136 1.16 3.15 -9.83
N GLY A 137 0.88 3.73 -8.65
CA GLY A 137 1.84 3.79 -7.55
C GLY A 137 1.75 2.55 -6.65
N ARG A 138 2.86 2.24 -5.99
CA ARG A 138 2.93 1.18 -4.97
C ARG A 138 2.50 1.65 -3.58
N GLU A 139 2.30 2.95 -3.40
CA GLU A 139 2.01 3.62 -2.13
C GLU A 139 0.67 3.17 -1.55
N GLY A 140 -0.39 3.29 -2.34
CA GLY A 140 -1.74 2.90 -1.95
C GLY A 140 -1.85 1.42 -1.57
N PRO A 141 -1.42 0.51 -2.45
CA PRO A 141 -1.40 -0.92 -2.13
C PRO A 141 -0.66 -1.26 -0.85
N ILE A 142 0.53 -0.71 -0.63
CA ILE A 142 1.33 -1.07 0.55
C ILE A 142 0.73 -0.55 1.85
N VAL A 143 0.12 0.63 1.84
CA VAL A 143 -0.63 1.17 2.98
C VAL A 143 -1.79 0.23 3.32
N GLN A 144 -2.52 -0.24 2.33
CA GLN A 144 -3.65 -1.16 2.53
C GLN A 144 -3.20 -2.54 3.02
N ILE A 145 -2.09 -3.07 2.49
CA ILE A 145 -1.49 -4.34 2.92
C ILE A 145 -1.07 -4.25 4.40
N GLY A 146 -0.25 -3.26 4.74
CA GLY A 146 0.22 -3.06 6.11
C GLY A 146 -0.92 -2.82 7.09
N SER A 147 -1.89 -1.97 6.74
CA SER A 147 -3.08 -1.68 7.54
C SER A 147 -3.95 -2.92 7.75
N SER A 148 -4.11 -3.77 6.72
CA SER A 148 -4.85 -5.04 6.82
C SER A 148 -4.15 -6.02 7.77
N ILE A 149 -2.81 -6.07 7.77
CA ILE A 149 -2.02 -6.86 8.71
C ILE A 149 -2.25 -6.35 10.14
N GLY A 150 -2.12 -5.03 10.37
CA GLY A 150 -2.36 -4.41 11.67
C GLY A 150 -3.78 -4.66 12.18
N SER A 151 -4.78 -4.51 11.31
CA SER A 151 -6.18 -4.81 11.62
C SER A 151 -6.39 -6.30 11.96
N THR A 152 -5.74 -7.20 11.21
CA THR A 152 -5.84 -8.65 11.43
C THR A 152 -5.28 -9.05 12.80
N VAL A 153 -4.10 -8.52 13.15
CA VAL A 153 -3.49 -8.72 14.47
C VAL A 153 -4.45 -8.24 15.57
N ALA A 154 -4.98 -7.03 15.45
CA ALA A 154 -5.91 -6.47 16.42
C ALA A 154 -7.21 -7.31 16.58
N GLN A 155 -7.77 -7.76 15.46
CA GLN A 155 -8.98 -8.59 15.44
C GLN A 155 -8.73 -9.99 16.03
N ARG A 156 -7.54 -10.57 15.75
CA ARG A 156 -7.18 -11.89 16.29
C ARG A 156 -7.10 -11.91 17.81
N PHE A 157 -6.65 -10.80 18.39
CA PHE A 157 -6.59 -10.61 19.84
C PHE A 157 -7.86 -9.95 20.43
N ARG A 158 -8.91 -9.75 19.62
CA ARG A 158 -10.19 -9.14 20.02
C ARG A 158 -10.01 -7.80 20.77
N LEU A 159 -9.09 -6.97 20.25
CA LEU A 159 -8.78 -5.69 20.88
C LEU A 159 -9.93 -4.68 20.69
N PRO A 160 -10.09 -3.73 21.62
CA PRO A 160 -11.07 -2.67 21.49
C PRO A 160 -10.72 -1.74 20.33
N GLU A 161 -11.73 -1.06 19.77
CA GLU A 161 -11.66 -0.23 18.55
C GLU A 161 -10.47 0.72 18.52
N ASN A 162 -10.21 1.41 19.61
CA ASN A 162 -9.07 2.33 19.71
C ASN A 162 -7.71 1.67 19.50
N TRP A 163 -7.57 0.38 19.86
CA TRP A 163 -6.36 -0.40 19.58
C TRP A 163 -6.33 -0.87 18.14
N VAL A 164 -7.49 -1.27 17.59
CA VAL A 164 -7.58 -1.64 16.16
C VAL A 164 -7.11 -0.48 15.30
N LYS A 165 -7.64 0.73 15.52
CA LYS A 165 -7.23 1.94 14.79
C LYS A 165 -5.73 2.23 14.93
N THR A 166 -5.18 2.06 16.14
CA THR A 166 -3.75 2.24 16.38
C THR A 166 -2.90 1.24 15.59
N LEU A 167 -3.25 -0.06 15.62
CA LEU A 167 -2.49 -1.08 14.90
C LEU A 167 -2.66 -0.98 13.38
N VAL A 168 -3.81 -0.50 12.89
CA VAL A 168 -3.99 -0.13 11.48
C VAL A 168 -3.01 0.97 11.08
N ALA A 169 -2.87 2.01 11.90
CA ALA A 169 -1.89 3.08 11.66
C ALA A 169 -0.44 2.59 11.75
N CYS A 170 -0.13 1.70 12.72
CA CYS A 170 1.17 1.02 12.78
C CYS A 170 1.47 0.26 11.49
N GLY A 171 0.47 -0.45 10.93
CA GLY A 171 0.61 -1.16 9.67
C GLY A 171 0.82 -0.24 8.47
N ALA A 172 0.08 0.88 8.40
CA ALA A 172 0.27 1.91 7.37
C ALA A 172 1.69 2.50 7.42
N ALA A 173 2.14 2.90 8.64
CA ALA A 173 3.50 3.40 8.85
C ALA A 173 4.56 2.37 8.44
N ALA A 174 4.38 1.11 8.84
CA ALA A 174 5.27 0.01 8.49
C ALA A 174 5.39 -0.19 6.97
N GLY A 175 4.25 -0.17 6.26
CA GLY A 175 4.22 -0.32 4.81
C GLY A 175 4.99 0.79 4.08
N ILE A 176 4.72 2.05 4.42
CA ILE A 176 5.43 3.21 3.84
C ILE A 176 6.92 3.16 4.19
N SER A 177 7.24 2.96 5.47
CA SER A 177 8.62 2.90 5.96
C SER A 177 9.45 1.86 5.21
N ALA A 178 8.94 0.63 5.10
CA ALA A 178 9.64 -0.46 4.42
C ALA A 178 9.76 -0.25 2.90
N THR A 179 8.76 0.36 2.28
CA THR A 179 8.74 0.55 0.82
C THR A 179 9.69 1.66 0.36
N PHE A 180 9.77 2.73 1.15
CA PHE A 180 10.52 3.94 0.77
C PHE A 180 11.82 4.13 1.56
N ASN A 181 12.13 3.24 2.50
CA ASN A 181 13.23 3.39 3.46
C ASN A 181 13.14 4.75 4.22
N ALA A 182 11.91 5.13 4.57
CA ALA A 182 11.59 6.43 5.14
C ALA A 182 10.76 6.28 6.44
N PRO A 183 11.37 5.87 7.56
CA PRO A 183 10.63 5.63 8.80
C PRO A 183 9.92 6.88 9.34
N ILE A 184 10.55 8.04 9.26
CA ILE A 184 9.94 9.31 9.70
C ILE A 184 8.74 9.66 8.81
N GLY A 185 8.87 9.53 7.49
CA GLY A 185 7.78 9.76 6.55
C GLY A 185 6.60 8.82 6.79
N GLY A 186 6.86 7.53 7.07
CA GLY A 186 5.83 6.56 7.42
C GLY A 186 5.08 6.90 8.70
N ILE A 187 5.78 7.40 9.74
CA ILE A 187 5.17 7.84 10.99
C ILE A 187 4.21 9.00 10.74
N PHE A 188 4.69 10.08 10.11
CA PHE A 188 3.85 11.26 9.84
C PHE A 188 2.68 10.94 8.94
N PHE A 189 2.90 10.15 7.88
CA PHE A 189 1.81 9.69 7.01
C PHE A 189 0.70 8.98 7.81
N ALA A 190 1.05 8.06 8.69
CA ALA A 190 0.06 7.34 9.49
C ALA A 190 -0.70 8.26 10.47
N LEU A 191 -0.02 9.26 11.03
CA LEU A 191 -0.64 10.20 11.96
C LEU A 191 -1.53 11.22 11.25
N GLU A 192 -1.03 11.83 10.19
CA GLU A 192 -1.72 12.92 9.49
C GLU A 192 -2.82 12.41 8.56
N VAL A 193 -2.53 11.37 7.78
CA VAL A 193 -3.48 10.87 6.76
C VAL A 193 -4.44 9.85 7.36
N ILE A 194 -3.93 8.84 8.06
CA ILE A 194 -4.78 7.73 8.54
C ILE A 194 -5.51 8.09 9.82
N LEU A 195 -4.81 8.59 10.84
CA LEU A 195 -5.41 8.92 12.14
C LEU A 195 -5.96 10.36 12.19
N ARG A 196 -5.47 11.25 11.36
CA ARG A 196 -5.76 12.70 11.38
C ARG A 196 -5.54 13.33 12.76
N ARG A 197 -4.52 12.83 13.49
CA ARG A 197 -4.13 13.29 14.82
C ARG A 197 -2.63 13.18 14.97
N VAL A 198 -1.93 14.30 14.92
CA VAL A 198 -0.47 14.37 15.07
C VAL A 198 -0.06 14.01 16.50
N LEU A 199 -0.77 14.56 17.50
CA LEU A 199 -0.53 14.26 18.91
C LEU A 199 -1.44 13.11 19.37
N SER A 200 -0.93 11.89 19.30
CA SER A 200 -1.61 10.72 19.83
C SER A 200 -0.83 10.14 21.02
N PRO A 201 -1.51 9.79 22.14
CA PRO A 201 -0.86 9.10 23.25
C PRO A 201 -0.19 7.76 22.86
N ARG A 202 -0.50 7.28 21.66
CA ARG A 202 0.00 6.01 21.12
C ARG A 202 1.00 6.19 19.97
N LEU A 203 1.53 7.41 19.81
CA LEU A 203 2.57 7.74 18.82
C LEU A 203 3.76 6.76 18.89
N GLY A 204 4.22 6.43 20.10
CA GLY A 204 5.35 5.53 20.31
C GLY A 204 5.17 4.15 19.65
N PHE A 205 3.94 3.64 19.58
CA PHE A 205 3.65 2.35 18.93
C PHE A 205 3.80 2.44 17.41
N VAL A 206 3.40 3.57 16.82
CA VAL A 206 3.58 3.82 15.37
C VAL A 206 5.06 3.95 15.04
N VAL A 207 5.83 4.65 15.88
CA VAL A 207 7.29 4.78 15.75
C VAL A 207 7.96 3.42 15.77
N VAL A 208 7.69 2.60 16.79
CA VAL A 208 8.26 1.24 16.90
C VAL A 208 7.96 0.41 15.66
N SER A 209 6.70 0.38 15.21
CA SER A 209 6.30 -0.39 14.04
C SER A 209 7.01 0.10 12.76
N SER A 210 7.12 1.40 12.58
CA SER A 210 7.78 2.03 11.43
C SER A 210 9.26 1.68 11.36
N VAL A 211 9.98 1.81 12.49
CA VAL A 211 11.42 1.50 12.58
C VAL A 211 11.67 0.01 12.35
N VAL A 212 10.89 -0.86 13.00
CA VAL A 212 11.02 -2.32 12.81
C VAL A 212 10.81 -2.70 11.34
N ALA A 213 9.83 -2.10 10.67
CA ALA A 213 9.58 -2.37 9.26
C ALA A 213 10.71 -1.89 8.35
N ALA A 214 11.31 -0.74 8.64
CA ALA A 214 12.51 -0.25 7.93
C ALA A 214 13.69 -1.21 8.10
N LEU A 215 13.93 -1.71 9.33
CA LEU A 215 14.98 -2.68 9.61
C LEU A 215 14.77 -3.99 8.84
N VAL A 216 13.52 -4.48 8.76
CA VAL A 216 13.19 -5.66 7.95
C VAL A 216 13.47 -5.40 6.48
N ALA A 217 13.02 -4.28 5.94
CA ALA A 217 13.27 -3.94 4.54
C ALA A 217 14.78 -3.82 4.25
N HIS A 218 15.52 -3.17 5.14
CA HIS A 218 16.98 -3.05 5.02
C HIS A 218 17.68 -4.41 5.03
N ALA A 219 17.27 -5.33 5.90
CA ALA A 219 17.83 -6.67 5.99
C ALA A 219 17.64 -7.50 4.71
N PHE A 220 16.49 -7.37 4.02
CA PHE A 220 16.18 -8.15 2.82
C PHE A 220 16.54 -7.45 1.50
N LEU A 221 16.48 -6.13 1.46
CA LEU A 221 16.65 -5.33 0.23
C LEU A 221 17.97 -4.54 0.21
N GLY A 222 18.72 -4.56 1.32
CA GLY A 222 19.93 -3.77 1.50
C GLY A 222 19.65 -2.30 1.74
N ASP A 223 20.71 -1.49 1.69
CA ASP A 223 20.59 -0.03 1.78
C ASP A 223 20.23 0.54 0.41
N PHE A 224 18.93 0.72 0.18
CA PHE A 224 18.42 1.28 -1.05
C PHE A 224 17.86 2.69 -0.82
N ARG A 225 18.19 3.59 -1.72
CA ARG A 225 17.56 4.90 -1.78
C ARG A 225 16.41 4.81 -2.79
N THR A 226 15.23 5.28 -2.42
CA THR A 226 14.08 5.31 -3.33
C THR A 226 14.31 6.28 -4.49
N PHE A 227 14.97 7.39 -4.20
CA PHE A 227 15.39 8.38 -5.19
C PHE A 227 16.90 8.62 -5.04
N SER A 228 17.65 8.31 -6.08
CA SER A 228 19.06 8.71 -6.17
C SER A 228 19.12 10.08 -6.83
N VAL A 229 19.47 11.09 -6.04
CA VAL A 229 19.71 12.44 -6.56
C VAL A 229 21.21 12.56 -6.82
N PRO A 230 21.67 12.57 -8.09
CA PRO A 230 23.09 12.55 -8.43
C PRO A 230 23.78 13.92 -8.23
N ILE A 231 23.04 14.93 -7.82
CA ILE A 231 23.52 16.31 -7.67
C ILE A 231 23.42 16.71 -6.21
N GLU A 232 24.49 17.26 -5.65
CA GLU A 232 24.47 17.91 -4.34
C GLU A 232 23.74 19.25 -4.47
N TYR A 233 22.59 19.37 -3.83
CA TYR A 233 21.84 20.62 -3.77
C TYR A 233 22.33 21.45 -2.59
N THR A 234 22.88 22.61 -2.90
CA THR A 234 23.23 23.62 -1.90
C THR A 234 22.45 24.89 -2.17
N LEU A 235 21.93 25.51 -1.13
CA LEU A 235 21.32 26.83 -1.24
C LEU A 235 22.45 27.86 -1.41
N ASN A 236 22.72 28.30 -2.64
CA ASN A 236 23.83 29.18 -2.94
C ASN A 236 23.48 30.65 -2.69
N ARG A 237 22.23 31.04 -2.84
CA ARG A 237 21.79 32.44 -2.67
C ARG A 237 20.40 32.53 -2.05
N TYR A 238 20.24 33.44 -1.09
CA TYR A 238 18.93 33.71 -0.49
C TYR A 238 17.89 34.25 -1.48
N ASN A 239 18.32 34.81 -2.63
CA ASN A 239 17.43 35.28 -3.70
C ASN A 239 16.68 34.13 -4.42
N GLU A 240 17.04 32.86 -4.15
CA GLU A 240 16.35 31.69 -4.66
C GLU A 240 15.02 31.43 -3.90
N LEU A 241 14.89 31.89 -2.65
CA LEU A 241 13.69 31.66 -1.83
C LEU A 241 12.39 32.12 -2.46
N PRO A 242 12.29 33.33 -3.09
CA PRO A 242 11.07 33.72 -3.80
C PRO A 242 10.70 32.79 -4.95
N LEU A 243 11.68 32.17 -5.62
CA LEU A 243 11.44 31.21 -6.70
C LEU A 243 10.80 29.93 -6.17
N TYR A 244 11.11 29.50 -4.96
CA TYR A 244 10.46 28.35 -4.33
C TYR A 244 9.00 28.62 -3.99
N ILE A 245 8.65 29.89 -3.63
CA ILE A 245 7.24 30.28 -3.43
C ILE A 245 6.48 30.19 -4.75
N LEU A 246 7.05 30.72 -5.84
CA LEU A 246 6.47 30.61 -7.17
C LEU A 246 6.34 29.15 -7.62
N LEU A 247 7.39 28.34 -7.40
CA LEU A 247 7.35 26.92 -7.69
C LEU A 247 6.23 26.21 -6.92
N GLY A 248 6.07 26.52 -5.62
CA GLY A 248 4.97 25.99 -4.79
C GLY A 248 3.60 26.32 -5.36
N ALA A 249 3.39 27.55 -5.81
CA ALA A 249 2.15 27.98 -6.44
C ALA A 249 1.89 27.22 -7.76
N LEU A 250 2.90 27.06 -8.61
CA LEU A 250 2.80 26.29 -9.84
C LEU A 250 2.51 24.81 -9.58
N CYS A 251 3.20 24.21 -8.60
CA CYS A 251 2.93 22.84 -8.18
C CYS A 251 1.50 22.64 -7.67
N ALA A 252 0.95 23.60 -6.92
CA ALA A 252 -0.44 23.55 -6.46
C ALA A 252 -1.45 23.60 -7.62
N LEU A 253 -1.19 24.43 -8.63
CA LEU A 253 -2.01 24.49 -9.84
C LEU A 253 -1.99 23.15 -10.58
N VAL A 254 -0.78 22.61 -10.86
CA VAL A 254 -0.61 21.34 -11.57
C VAL A 254 -1.24 20.19 -10.79
N ALA A 255 -1.04 20.13 -9.47
CA ALA A 255 -1.64 19.10 -8.62
C ALA A 255 -3.18 19.16 -8.67
N THR A 256 -3.75 20.36 -8.63
CA THR A 256 -5.21 20.54 -8.72
C THR A 256 -5.75 20.07 -10.07
N LEU A 257 -5.08 20.42 -11.17
CA LEU A 257 -5.46 19.99 -12.51
C LEU A 257 -5.35 18.47 -12.65
N PHE A 258 -4.26 17.88 -12.15
CA PHE A 258 -4.05 16.43 -12.16
C PHE A 258 -5.15 15.69 -11.39
N ILE A 259 -5.44 16.11 -10.15
CA ILE A 259 -6.49 15.47 -9.33
C ILE A 259 -7.85 15.55 -10.02
N ARG A 260 -8.23 16.73 -10.54
CA ARG A 260 -9.51 16.90 -11.26
C ARG A 260 -9.60 16.03 -12.52
N SER A 261 -8.50 15.95 -13.28
CA SER A 261 -8.44 15.11 -14.49
C SER A 261 -8.55 13.63 -14.13
N LEU A 262 -7.86 13.19 -13.08
CA LEU A 262 -7.90 11.81 -12.59
C LEU A 262 -9.33 11.38 -12.26
N TYR A 263 -10.03 12.15 -11.42
CA TYR A 263 -11.41 11.83 -11.04
C TYR A 263 -12.38 11.92 -12.24
N LYS A 264 -12.20 12.90 -13.13
CA LYS A 264 -13.04 13.01 -14.32
C LYS A 264 -12.87 11.81 -15.27
N VAL A 265 -11.64 11.32 -15.43
CA VAL A 265 -11.37 10.10 -16.22
C VAL A 265 -11.94 8.88 -15.51
N GLU A 266 -11.79 8.75 -14.20
CA GLU A 266 -12.37 7.67 -13.39
C GLU A 266 -13.89 7.63 -13.53
N ASP A 267 -14.57 8.77 -13.39
CA ASP A 267 -16.03 8.88 -13.58
C ASP A 267 -16.43 8.48 -15.01
N GLY A 268 -15.67 8.90 -16.01
CA GLY A 268 -15.87 8.50 -17.40
C GLY A 268 -15.78 7.00 -17.62
N PHE A 269 -14.73 6.36 -17.06
CA PHE A 269 -14.58 4.90 -17.13
C PHE A 269 -15.68 4.15 -16.36
N ASN A 270 -16.13 4.69 -15.23
CA ASN A 270 -17.23 4.11 -14.47
C ASN A 270 -18.56 4.19 -15.23
N ALA A 271 -18.79 5.28 -15.97
CA ALA A 271 -19.99 5.47 -16.80
C ALA A 271 -20.03 4.59 -18.06
N LEU A 272 -18.90 4.06 -18.51
CA LEU A 272 -18.86 3.15 -19.67
C LEU A 272 -19.70 1.90 -19.42
N ARG A 273 -20.65 1.62 -20.33
CA ARG A 273 -21.44 0.39 -20.36
C ARG A 273 -20.60 -0.78 -20.91
N PHE A 274 -19.57 -1.17 -20.17
CA PHE A 274 -18.63 -2.22 -20.53
C PHE A 274 -18.44 -3.18 -19.35
N PRO A 275 -18.20 -4.49 -19.55
CA PRO A 275 -18.01 -5.42 -18.46
C PRO A 275 -16.92 -4.97 -17.49
N GLU A 276 -17.24 -4.91 -16.20
CA GLU A 276 -16.32 -4.35 -15.19
C GLU A 276 -14.95 -5.04 -15.15
N TYR A 277 -14.90 -6.33 -15.41
CA TYR A 277 -13.67 -7.12 -15.43
C TYR A 277 -12.77 -6.83 -16.63
N LEU A 278 -13.32 -6.23 -17.71
CA LEU A 278 -12.56 -5.84 -18.90
C LEU A 278 -12.17 -4.36 -18.92
N LYS A 279 -12.76 -3.51 -18.07
CA LYS A 279 -12.39 -2.09 -18.01
C LYS A 279 -10.89 -1.84 -17.78
N PRO A 280 -10.20 -2.61 -16.88
CA PRO A 280 -8.76 -2.44 -16.70
C PRO A 280 -7.93 -2.75 -17.95
N ALA A 281 -8.43 -3.62 -18.83
CA ALA A 281 -7.76 -3.92 -20.10
C ALA A 281 -7.74 -2.72 -21.06
N LEU A 282 -8.83 -1.93 -21.11
CA LEU A 282 -8.86 -0.70 -21.91
C LEU A 282 -7.84 0.32 -21.40
N GLY A 283 -7.72 0.45 -20.08
CA GLY A 283 -6.66 1.25 -19.46
C GLY A 283 -5.26 0.72 -19.80
N GLY A 284 -5.07 -0.60 -19.78
CA GLY A 284 -3.83 -1.27 -20.16
C GLY A 284 -3.43 -1.00 -21.62
N ILE A 285 -4.39 -1.04 -22.57
CA ILE A 285 -4.14 -0.70 -23.97
C ILE A 285 -3.69 0.77 -24.08
N ALA A 286 -4.38 1.69 -23.42
CA ALA A 286 -4.04 3.12 -23.46
C ALA A 286 -2.62 3.37 -22.91
N VAL A 287 -2.25 2.75 -21.78
CA VAL A 287 -0.90 2.83 -21.20
C VAL A 287 0.14 2.21 -22.13
N GLY A 288 -0.17 1.06 -22.71
CA GLY A 288 0.71 0.39 -23.67
C GLY A 288 0.97 1.22 -24.93
N LEU A 289 -0.05 1.90 -25.45
CA LEU A 289 0.10 2.84 -26.57
C LEU A 289 1.02 4.03 -26.23
N ILE A 290 0.85 4.61 -25.03
CA ILE A 290 1.71 5.71 -24.55
C ILE A 290 3.16 5.23 -24.33
N GLY A 291 3.33 4.01 -23.83
CA GLY A 291 4.67 3.43 -23.59
C GLY A 291 5.37 2.95 -24.85
N PHE A 292 4.66 2.84 -25.97
CA PHE A 292 5.22 2.47 -27.27
C PHE A 292 5.87 3.66 -27.98
N TYR A 293 5.36 4.88 -27.75
CA TYR A 293 5.91 6.15 -28.27
C TYR A 293 6.90 6.77 -27.28
#